data_df3c074b536a38d2f9975284da6a9331
#
_entry.id   df3c074b536a38d2f9975284da6a9331
#
_cell.length_a   1.000
_cell.length_b   1.000
_cell.length_c   1.000
_cell.angle_alpha   90.00
_cell.angle_beta   90.00
_cell.angle_gamma   90.00
#
_symmetry.space_group_name_H-M   'P 1'
#
loop_
_entity.id
_entity.type
_entity.pdbx_description
1 polymer ?
#
loop_
_entity_poly.entity_id
_entity_poly.type
_entity_poly.pdbx_seq_one_letter_code
_entity_poly.pdbx_strand_id
1 'polypeptide(L)'
;MVISFIALVSSLVLTAIFLPWLIMFMHSHHEGQEVRDEGPKWHKKKSGTPTMGGTIFVIAAVISTIWVSAWQHQITKTVWILIISLLGYGIIGFLDDGIKLYYKRNLGLRAWQKLALQIVIAIAIVLIAASDNFSFGLYIPFAGIVKSAVLFTIFIIFWLVGFSNAVNLSDGLDGLATGLSIVAYGTYAYLAFKQHNSAILIFCMSVIGGLIAFFIFNHKPAKIFMGDAGSLALGGGLAAVSIFLNRPWSLLLVGIVFVCETASVILQVISFQTTGKRIFKMTPIHHHFEMLGWSEWKVDIVFWIVGLIGSIIYLCIWG
;
A
#
# COMPACT_ATOMS: atom_id res chain seq x y z
N MET A 1 -7.07 -13.10 19.54
CA MET A 1 -7.99 -13.25 18.39
C MET A 1 -9.24 -12.39 18.49
N VAL A 2 -10.10 -12.54 19.50
CA VAL A 2 -11.35 -11.73 19.62
C VAL A 2 -11.08 -10.24 19.50
N ILE A 3 -10.08 -9.73 20.16
CA ILE A 3 -9.76 -8.31 20.23
C ILE A 3 -9.22 -7.76 18.91
N SER A 4 -8.39 -8.51 18.21
CA SER A 4 -7.93 -8.14 16.87
C SER A 4 -9.08 -8.12 15.87
N PHE A 5 -10.07 -8.99 16.06
CA PHE A 5 -11.31 -8.97 15.28
C PHE A 5 -12.14 -7.71 15.53
N ILE A 6 -12.15 -7.20 16.77
CA ILE A 6 -12.78 -5.92 17.08
C ILE A 6 -12.10 -4.78 16.30
N ALA A 7 -10.79 -4.80 16.17
CA ALA A 7 -10.05 -3.80 15.36
C ALA A 7 -10.48 -3.83 13.88
N LEU A 8 -10.66 -5.02 13.32
CA LEU A 8 -11.17 -5.18 11.96
C LEU A 8 -12.58 -4.61 11.82
N VAL A 9 -13.49 -5.04 12.70
CA VAL A 9 -14.90 -4.60 12.64
C VAL A 9 -15.03 -3.08 12.83
N SER A 10 -14.28 -2.50 13.77
CA SER A 10 -14.33 -1.05 14.00
C SER A 10 -13.84 -0.24 12.79
N SER A 11 -12.72 -0.64 12.16
CA SER A 11 -12.23 0.02 10.96
C SER A 11 -13.18 -0.15 9.78
N LEU A 12 -13.75 -1.36 9.62
CA LEU A 12 -14.76 -1.64 8.60
C LEU A 12 -15.98 -0.72 8.76
N VAL A 13 -16.52 -0.63 9.97
CA VAL A 13 -17.72 0.19 10.27
C VAL A 13 -17.42 1.68 10.04
N LEU A 14 -16.29 2.18 10.55
CA LEU A 14 -15.88 3.56 10.32
C LEU A 14 -15.76 3.87 8.82
N THR A 15 -15.08 3.01 8.07
CA THR A 15 -14.92 3.21 6.62
C THR A 15 -16.28 3.16 5.91
N ALA A 16 -17.13 2.18 6.24
CA ALA A 16 -18.45 2.03 5.62
C ALA A 16 -19.37 3.24 5.88
N ILE A 17 -19.25 3.89 7.03
CA ILE A 17 -20.06 5.08 7.37
C ILE A 17 -19.52 6.33 6.65
N PHE A 18 -18.21 6.57 6.69
CA PHE A 18 -17.65 7.84 6.22
C PHE A 18 -17.36 7.87 4.72
N LEU A 19 -17.10 6.73 4.07
CA LEU A 19 -16.78 6.68 2.65
C LEU A 19 -17.94 7.14 1.75
N PRO A 20 -19.20 6.73 1.96
CA PRO A 20 -20.33 7.26 1.18
C PRO A 20 -20.51 8.78 1.32
N TRP A 21 -20.24 9.33 2.51
CA TRP A 21 -20.26 10.77 2.71
C TRP A 21 -19.20 11.48 1.89
N LEU A 22 -17.95 10.95 1.84
CA LEU A 22 -16.89 11.50 0.98
C LEU A 22 -17.27 11.44 -0.50
N ILE A 23 -17.85 10.31 -0.96
CA ILE A 23 -18.30 10.16 -2.35
C ILE A 23 -19.35 11.23 -2.69
N MET A 24 -20.35 11.43 -1.84
CA MET A 24 -21.39 12.46 -2.04
C MET A 24 -20.79 13.87 -2.03
N PHE A 25 -19.87 14.16 -1.12
CA PHE A 25 -19.17 15.45 -1.04
C PHE A 25 -18.41 15.74 -2.33
N MET A 26 -17.60 14.79 -2.82
CA MET A 26 -16.82 14.95 -4.06
C MET A 26 -17.73 15.15 -5.28
N HIS A 27 -18.82 14.40 -5.39
CA HIS A 27 -19.80 14.58 -6.46
C HIS A 27 -20.47 15.95 -6.44
N SER A 28 -20.84 16.47 -5.27
CA SER A 28 -21.50 17.77 -5.13
C SER A 28 -20.60 18.95 -5.54
N HIS A 29 -19.27 18.78 -5.44
CA HIS A 29 -18.29 19.79 -5.82
C HIS A 29 -17.72 19.57 -7.23
N HIS A 30 -18.22 18.59 -7.99
CA HIS A 30 -17.69 18.19 -9.31
C HIS A 30 -16.18 17.89 -9.27
N GLU A 31 -15.70 17.34 -8.16
CA GLU A 31 -14.32 16.95 -7.99
C GLU A 31 -14.15 15.48 -8.34
N GLY A 32 -13.47 15.20 -9.43
CA GLY A 32 -13.14 13.87 -9.90
C GLY A 32 -11.78 13.87 -10.59
N GLN A 33 -11.17 12.69 -10.66
CA GLN A 33 -9.87 12.54 -11.29
C GLN A 33 -9.99 12.69 -12.80
N GLU A 34 -9.13 13.53 -13.41
CA GLU A 34 -8.90 13.53 -14.84
C GLU A 34 -8.00 12.35 -15.20
N VAL A 35 -8.45 11.52 -16.15
CA VAL A 35 -7.66 10.38 -16.63
C VAL A 35 -6.56 10.88 -17.54
N ARG A 36 -5.34 10.35 -17.38
CA ARG A 36 -4.17 10.69 -18.18
C ARG A 36 -4.39 10.34 -19.65
N ASP A 37 -3.97 11.23 -20.55
CA ASP A 37 -4.11 11.03 -22.00
C ASP A 37 -3.25 9.89 -22.55
N GLU A 38 -2.14 9.55 -21.86
CA GLU A 38 -1.25 8.46 -22.23
C GLU A 38 -1.83 7.06 -21.87
N GLY A 39 -2.90 7.00 -21.09
CA GLY A 39 -3.57 5.76 -20.69
C GLY A 39 -4.39 5.10 -21.81
N PRO A 40 -4.89 3.87 -21.58
CA PRO A 40 -5.78 3.20 -22.51
C PRO A 40 -7.03 4.04 -22.79
N LYS A 41 -7.41 4.17 -24.06
CA LYS A 41 -8.53 5.05 -24.48
C LYS A 41 -9.86 4.76 -23.79
N TRP A 42 -10.10 3.51 -23.38
CA TRP A 42 -11.32 3.10 -22.68
C TRP A 42 -11.37 3.58 -21.22
N HIS A 43 -10.24 3.95 -20.63
CA HIS A 43 -10.20 4.57 -19.30
C HIS A 43 -10.75 6.00 -19.28
N LYS A 44 -10.87 6.67 -20.43
CA LYS A 44 -11.52 8.01 -20.49
C LYS A 44 -12.96 8.02 -19.97
N LYS A 45 -13.64 6.87 -20.00
CA LYS A 45 -14.99 6.72 -19.41
C LYS A 45 -14.99 6.81 -17.87
N LYS A 46 -13.83 6.66 -17.22
CA LYS A 46 -13.66 6.77 -15.77
C LYS A 46 -13.38 8.21 -15.31
N SER A 47 -13.23 9.16 -16.24
CA SER A 47 -13.03 10.58 -15.92
C SER A 47 -14.22 11.10 -15.11
N GLY A 48 -13.95 11.87 -14.05
CA GLY A 48 -14.95 12.37 -13.12
C GLY A 48 -15.29 11.43 -11.95
N THR A 49 -14.70 10.23 -11.89
CA THR A 49 -14.84 9.39 -10.70
C THR A 49 -14.12 10.05 -9.52
N PRO A 50 -14.76 10.18 -8.34
CA PRO A 50 -14.13 10.65 -7.11
C PRO A 50 -12.82 9.92 -6.81
N THR A 51 -11.87 10.63 -6.22
CA THR A 51 -10.59 10.06 -5.77
C THR A 51 -10.35 10.29 -4.29
N MET A 52 -9.15 9.97 -3.77
CA MET A 52 -8.78 10.13 -2.36
C MET A 52 -9.60 9.27 -1.38
N GLY A 53 -10.27 8.22 -1.85
CA GLY A 53 -11.00 7.28 -0.98
C GLY A 53 -10.10 6.60 0.06
N GLY A 54 -8.82 6.51 -0.25
CA GLY A 54 -7.77 6.04 0.65
C GLY A 54 -7.72 6.79 1.98
N THR A 55 -7.99 8.07 1.98
CA THR A 55 -7.99 8.91 3.20
C THR A 55 -8.91 8.34 4.29
N ILE A 56 -10.10 7.88 3.91
CA ILE A 56 -11.09 7.39 4.87
C ILE A 56 -10.64 6.09 5.53
N PHE A 57 -10.22 5.10 4.74
CA PHE A 57 -9.82 3.82 5.35
C PHE A 57 -8.49 3.93 6.12
N VAL A 58 -7.57 4.81 5.69
CA VAL A 58 -6.32 5.09 6.44
C VAL A 58 -6.64 5.67 7.81
N ILE A 59 -7.49 6.69 7.88
CA ILE A 59 -7.91 7.30 9.15
C ILE A 59 -8.67 6.27 10.01
N ALA A 60 -9.58 5.51 9.42
CA ALA A 60 -10.33 4.47 10.13
C ALA A 60 -9.41 3.39 10.71
N ALA A 61 -8.40 2.94 9.94
CA ALA A 61 -7.41 1.97 10.40
C ALA A 61 -6.55 2.52 11.54
N VAL A 62 -6.11 3.78 11.44
CA VAL A 62 -5.33 4.45 12.50
C VAL A 62 -6.14 4.56 13.79
N ILE A 63 -7.37 5.09 13.72
CA ILE A 63 -8.26 5.21 14.89
C ILE A 63 -8.49 3.84 15.52
N SER A 64 -8.82 2.83 14.71
CA SER A 64 -9.08 1.47 15.19
C SER A 64 -7.85 0.85 15.83
N THR A 65 -6.65 1.06 15.26
CA THR A 65 -5.39 0.59 15.84
C THR A 65 -5.12 1.25 17.19
N ILE A 66 -5.29 2.58 17.29
CA ILE A 66 -5.01 3.32 18.53
C ILE A 66 -5.93 2.87 19.66
N TRP A 67 -7.25 2.92 19.43
CA TRP A 67 -8.19 2.67 20.54
C TRP A 67 -8.15 1.21 20.99
N VAL A 68 -8.02 0.25 20.07
CA VAL A 68 -7.91 -1.17 20.44
C VAL A 68 -6.59 -1.48 21.14
N SER A 69 -5.47 -0.89 20.69
CA SER A 69 -4.19 -1.04 21.39
C SER A 69 -4.21 -0.37 22.77
N ALA A 70 -4.89 0.79 22.91
CA ALA A 70 -5.09 1.46 24.19
C ALA A 70 -5.91 0.60 25.16
N TRP A 71 -7.00 0.03 24.68
CA TRP A 71 -7.85 -0.87 25.48
C TRP A 71 -7.08 -2.10 25.97
N GLN A 72 -6.09 -2.58 25.19
CA GLN A 72 -5.22 -3.68 25.57
C GLN A 72 -4.02 -3.26 26.44
N HIS A 73 -3.88 -1.98 26.78
CA HIS A 73 -2.68 -1.41 27.40
C HIS A 73 -1.37 -1.77 26.65
N GLN A 74 -1.46 -1.87 25.32
CA GLN A 74 -0.36 -2.25 24.42
C GLN A 74 0.01 -1.15 23.42
N ILE A 75 -0.05 0.11 23.82
CA ILE A 75 0.50 1.20 22.99
C ILE A 75 2.02 1.17 23.09
N THR A 76 2.63 0.35 22.24
CA THR A 76 4.09 0.19 22.14
C THR A 76 4.67 1.15 21.09
N LYS A 77 5.99 1.31 21.08
CA LYS A 77 6.67 2.05 19.99
C LYS A 77 6.43 1.42 18.62
N THR A 78 6.30 0.10 18.55
CA THR A 78 5.92 -0.61 17.32
C THR A 78 4.58 -0.12 16.78
N VAL A 79 3.56 0.08 17.63
CA VAL A 79 2.26 0.64 17.22
C VAL A 79 2.43 2.02 16.62
N TRP A 80 3.23 2.90 17.26
CA TRP A 80 3.50 4.24 16.72
C TRP A 80 4.24 4.22 15.39
N ILE A 81 5.21 3.33 15.23
CA ILE A 81 5.95 3.15 13.98
C ILE A 81 4.99 2.76 12.84
N LEU A 82 4.10 1.80 13.08
CA LEU A 82 3.12 1.35 12.10
C LEU A 82 2.13 2.46 11.73
N ILE A 83 1.66 3.22 12.72
CA ILE A 83 0.77 4.36 12.51
C ILE A 83 1.48 5.46 11.72
N ILE A 84 2.72 5.82 12.09
CA ILE A 84 3.51 6.85 11.39
C ILE A 84 3.80 6.39 9.96
N SER A 85 4.07 5.11 9.74
CA SER A 85 4.25 4.58 8.40
C SER A 85 2.97 4.73 7.57
N LEU A 86 1.83 4.24 8.05
CA LEU A 86 0.57 4.30 7.31
C LEU A 86 0.12 5.75 7.10
N LEU A 87 0.05 6.53 8.18
CA LEU A 87 -0.46 7.90 8.15
C LEU A 87 0.51 8.86 7.45
N GLY A 88 1.82 8.75 7.71
CA GLY A 88 2.83 9.62 7.12
C GLY A 88 2.89 9.48 5.60
N TYR A 89 2.94 8.26 5.08
CA TYR A 89 2.88 8.03 3.65
C TYR A 89 1.50 8.39 3.08
N GLY A 90 0.42 8.19 3.84
CA GLY A 90 -0.93 8.64 3.49
C GLY A 90 -1.04 10.16 3.36
N ILE A 91 -0.43 10.92 4.26
CA ILE A 91 -0.39 12.39 4.20
C ILE A 91 0.36 12.87 2.95
N ILE A 92 1.47 12.23 2.58
CA ILE A 92 2.19 12.57 1.34
C ILE A 92 1.27 12.38 0.13
N GLY A 93 0.56 11.26 0.07
CA GLY A 93 -0.40 10.98 -1.00
C GLY A 93 -1.58 11.94 -0.99
N PHE A 94 -2.11 12.26 0.19
CA PHE A 94 -3.18 13.24 0.35
C PHE A 94 -2.79 14.63 -0.17
N LEU A 95 -1.57 15.07 0.11
CA LEU A 95 -1.04 16.34 -0.41
C LEU A 95 -0.87 16.28 -1.93
N ASP A 96 -0.37 15.16 -2.47
CA ASP A 96 -0.22 14.95 -3.92
C ASP A 96 -1.57 15.02 -4.65
N ASP A 97 -2.56 14.27 -4.16
CA ASP A 97 -3.90 14.23 -4.72
C ASP A 97 -4.62 15.58 -4.54
N GLY A 98 -4.48 16.22 -3.38
CA GLY A 98 -5.05 17.54 -3.10
C GLY A 98 -4.53 18.62 -4.06
N ILE A 99 -3.23 18.59 -4.39
CA ILE A 99 -2.64 19.50 -5.38
C ILE A 99 -3.23 19.24 -6.78
N LYS A 100 -3.39 17.96 -7.16
CA LYS A 100 -4.00 17.61 -8.45
C LYS A 100 -5.43 18.14 -8.57
N LEU A 101 -6.25 17.95 -7.52
CA LEU A 101 -7.64 18.44 -7.48
C LEU A 101 -7.71 19.97 -7.47
N TYR A 102 -6.95 20.62 -6.58
CA TYR A 102 -7.02 22.09 -6.45
C TYR A 102 -6.62 22.83 -7.74
N TYR A 103 -5.57 22.35 -8.41
CA TYR A 103 -5.10 22.95 -9.66
C TYR A 103 -5.74 22.35 -10.92
N LYS A 104 -6.66 21.39 -10.80
CA LYS A 104 -7.33 20.67 -11.92
C LYS A 104 -6.32 20.21 -12.97
N ARG A 105 -5.31 19.47 -12.54
CA ARG A 105 -4.24 18.96 -13.41
C ARG A 105 -3.78 17.57 -12.94
N ASN A 106 -3.19 16.79 -13.87
CA ASN A 106 -2.67 15.46 -13.57
C ASN A 106 -1.31 15.44 -12.80
N LEU A 107 -0.71 16.62 -12.55
CA LEU A 107 0.58 16.76 -11.89
C LEU A 107 0.38 17.24 -10.45
N GLY A 108 0.72 16.39 -9.48
CA GLY A 108 0.77 16.70 -8.06
C GLY A 108 2.13 17.27 -7.63
N LEU A 109 2.69 16.70 -6.58
CA LEU A 109 4.05 16.97 -6.12
C LEU A 109 5.08 16.57 -7.19
N ARG A 110 6.17 17.33 -7.29
CA ARG A 110 7.31 16.92 -8.12
C ARG A 110 7.92 15.63 -7.56
N ALA A 111 8.42 14.74 -8.43
CA ALA A 111 8.97 13.45 -8.04
C ALA A 111 10.01 13.55 -6.90
N TRP A 112 10.92 14.53 -6.96
CA TRP A 112 11.91 14.74 -5.92
C TRP A 112 11.31 15.20 -4.58
N GLN A 113 10.22 16.00 -4.60
CA GLN A 113 9.53 16.45 -3.38
C GLN A 113 8.84 15.27 -2.69
N LYS A 114 8.16 14.43 -3.48
CA LYS A 114 7.54 13.20 -2.99
C LYS A 114 8.58 12.26 -2.37
N LEU A 115 9.70 12.04 -3.07
CA LEU A 115 10.81 11.23 -2.58
C LEU A 115 11.42 11.80 -1.29
N ALA A 116 11.66 13.10 -1.23
CA ALA A 116 12.23 13.74 -0.03
C ALA A 116 11.32 13.57 1.19
N LEU A 117 10.00 13.78 1.05
CA LEU A 117 9.04 13.57 2.13
C LEU A 117 8.98 12.09 2.57
N GLN A 118 9.01 11.15 1.63
CA GLN A 118 9.06 9.72 1.93
C GLN A 118 10.31 9.34 2.74
N ILE A 119 11.47 9.90 2.38
CA ILE A 119 12.73 9.69 3.12
C ILE A 119 12.65 10.29 4.52
N VAL A 120 12.07 11.48 4.68
CA VAL A 120 11.89 12.11 6.01
C VAL A 120 11.05 11.21 6.92
N ILE A 121 9.94 10.66 6.44
CA ILE A 121 9.12 9.72 7.22
C ILE A 121 9.91 8.45 7.56
N ALA A 122 10.66 7.90 6.59
CA ALA A 122 11.48 6.72 6.83
C ALA A 122 12.56 6.96 7.90
N ILE A 123 13.20 8.13 7.88
CA ILE A 123 14.18 8.52 8.91
C ILE A 123 13.49 8.64 10.28
N ALA A 124 12.32 9.25 10.37
CA ALA A 124 11.57 9.32 11.62
C ALA A 124 11.27 7.93 12.20
N ILE A 125 10.87 6.98 11.34
CA ILE A 125 10.65 5.58 11.73
C ILE A 125 11.95 4.94 12.28
N VAL A 126 13.09 5.15 11.61
CA VAL A 126 14.39 4.64 12.06
C VAL A 126 14.76 5.22 13.43
N LEU A 127 14.56 6.52 13.66
CA LEU A 127 14.87 7.16 14.94
C LEU A 127 14.01 6.61 16.08
N ILE A 128 12.72 6.37 15.84
CA ILE A 128 11.84 5.76 16.84
C ILE A 128 12.26 4.30 17.10
N ALA A 129 12.59 3.54 16.07
CA ALA A 129 13.08 2.17 16.22
C ALA A 129 14.40 2.11 17.02
N ALA A 130 15.33 3.04 16.74
CA ALA A 130 16.59 3.16 17.48
C ALA A 130 16.37 3.46 18.98
N SER A 131 15.35 4.27 19.30
CA SER A 131 15.02 4.60 20.70
C SER A 131 14.40 3.41 21.47
N ASP A 132 14.04 2.33 20.81
CA ASP A 132 13.43 1.11 21.38
C ASP A 132 14.43 -0.06 21.48
N ASN A 133 15.73 0.22 21.34
CA ASN A 133 16.76 -0.84 21.29
C ASN A 133 16.48 -1.92 20.23
N PHE A 134 15.81 -1.52 19.13
CA PHE A 134 15.55 -2.44 18.03
C PHE A 134 16.87 -2.99 17.48
N SER A 135 16.95 -4.31 17.31
CA SER A 135 18.16 -4.94 16.79
C SER A 135 18.34 -4.59 15.31
N PHE A 136 19.29 -3.69 15.01
CA PHE A 136 19.67 -3.35 13.64
C PHE A 136 20.50 -4.48 13.00
N GLY A 137 19.88 -5.63 12.82
CA GLY A 137 20.45 -6.78 12.14
C GLY A 137 19.66 -7.16 10.91
N LEU A 138 20.26 -7.01 9.72
CA LEU A 138 19.66 -7.45 8.47
C LEU A 138 20.12 -8.88 8.15
N TYR A 139 19.19 -9.82 8.12
CA TYR A 139 19.48 -11.13 7.55
C TYR A 139 19.60 -11.01 6.04
N ILE A 140 20.79 -11.27 5.51
CA ILE A 140 21.02 -11.30 4.05
C ILE A 140 21.13 -12.79 3.66
N PRO A 141 20.28 -13.27 2.73
CA PRO A 141 20.41 -14.64 2.22
C PRO A 141 21.86 -14.92 1.80
N PHE A 142 22.39 -16.07 2.16
CA PHE A 142 23.76 -16.54 1.90
C PHE A 142 24.90 -15.81 2.65
N ALA A 143 24.65 -14.64 3.24
CA ALA A 143 25.63 -13.86 3.99
C ALA A 143 25.40 -13.85 5.52
N GLY A 144 24.21 -14.32 5.97
CA GLY A 144 23.84 -14.34 7.38
C GLY A 144 23.37 -12.98 7.91
N ILE A 145 23.51 -12.77 9.22
CA ILE A 145 23.05 -11.54 9.87
C ILE A 145 24.17 -10.49 9.84
N VAL A 146 23.94 -9.41 9.12
CA VAL A 146 24.85 -8.24 9.09
C VAL A 146 24.35 -7.24 10.15
N LYS A 147 25.12 -7.06 11.22
CA LYS A 147 24.85 -6.10 12.29
C LYS A 147 25.51 -4.77 11.95
N SER A 148 24.82 -3.92 11.22
CA SER A 148 25.27 -2.56 10.88
C SER A 148 24.06 -1.63 10.90
N ALA A 149 24.06 -0.67 11.84
CA ALA A 149 22.98 0.32 11.94
C ALA A 149 22.87 1.15 10.65
N VAL A 150 23.99 1.51 10.03
CA VAL A 150 24.00 2.29 8.78
C VAL A 150 23.38 1.52 7.64
N LEU A 151 23.83 0.27 7.41
CA LEU A 151 23.29 -0.58 6.34
C LEU A 151 21.79 -0.85 6.55
N PHE A 152 21.39 -1.12 7.78
CA PHE A 152 19.99 -1.38 8.11
C PHE A 152 19.14 -0.13 7.92
N THR A 153 19.64 1.06 8.27
CA THR A 153 18.96 2.35 8.01
C THR A 153 18.74 2.56 6.52
N ILE A 154 19.78 2.39 5.71
CA ILE A 154 19.67 2.51 4.25
C ILE A 154 18.63 1.51 3.71
N PHE A 155 18.67 0.28 4.22
CA PHE A 155 17.70 -0.75 3.83
C PHE A 155 16.26 -0.37 4.19
N ILE A 156 15.99 0.12 5.42
CA ILE A 156 14.65 0.57 5.83
C ILE A 156 14.14 1.67 4.91
N ILE A 157 14.97 2.68 4.63
CA ILE A 157 14.58 3.80 3.76
C ILE A 157 14.24 3.27 2.36
N PHE A 158 15.12 2.45 1.78
CA PHE A 158 14.89 1.84 0.48
C PHE A 158 13.61 1.00 0.44
N TRP A 159 13.37 0.21 1.49
CA TRP A 159 12.22 -0.70 1.58
C TRP A 159 10.89 0.06 1.70
N LEU A 160 10.83 1.05 2.59
CA LEU A 160 9.65 1.88 2.79
C LEU A 160 9.32 2.69 1.53
N VAL A 161 10.31 3.37 0.95
CA VAL A 161 10.14 4.15 -0.29
C VAL A 161 9.80 3.23 -1.46
N GLY A 162 10.51 2.11 -1.60
CA GLY A 162 10.29 1.16 -2.68
C GLY A 162 8.87 0.60 -2.71
N PHE A 163 8.41 0.05 -1.58
CA PHE A 163 7.09 -0.57 -1.53
C PHE A 163 5.94 0.43 -1.50
N SER A 164 6.12 1.64 -0.94
CA SER A 164 5.10 2.68 -1.06
C SER A 164 4.84 3.04 -2.52
N ASN A 165 5.88 3.20 -3.32
CA ASN A 165 5.73 3.46 -4.74
C ASN A 165 5.29 2.22 -5.54
N ALA A 166 5.67 1.00 -5.13
CA ALA A 166 5.25 -0.24 -5.79
C ALA A 166 3.73 -0.46 -5.69
N VAL A 167 3.15 -0.25 -4.51
CA VAL A 167 1.69 -0.33 -4.34
C VAL A 167 1.00 0.80 -5.11
N ASN A 168 1.57 2.02 -5.11
CA ASN A 168 1.02 3.14 -5.87
C ASN A 168 1.03 2.88 -7.39
N LEU A 169 2.08 2.26 -7.93
CA LEU A 169 2.13 1.84 -9.35
C LEU A 169 1.10 0.77 -9.68
N SER A 170 0.70 -0.05 -8.71
CA SER A 170 -0.28 -1.12 -8.89
C SER A 170 -1.74 -0.65 -8.76
N ASP A 171 -1.97 0.61 -8.34
CA ASP A 171 -3.31 1.21 -8.20
C ASP A 171 -3.79 1.81 -9.53
N GLY A 172 -3.76 1.02 -10.60
CA GLY A 172 -4.16 1.45 -11.95
C GLY A 172 -5.51 0.90 -12.41
N LEU A 173 -6.06 -0.12 -11.74
CA LEU A 173 -7.34 -0.75 -12.03
C LEU A 173 -8.27 -0.75 -10.82
N ASP A 174 -9.59 -0.77 -11.10
CA ASP A 174 -10.63 -0.74 -10.07
C ASP A 174 -10.54 -1.98 -9.17
N GLY A 175 -10.11 -1.83 -7.91
CA GLY A 175 -10.03 -2.92 -6.95
C GLY A 175 -8.73 -3.73 -6.94
N LEU A 176 -7.84 -3.58 -7.93
CA LEU A 176 -6.61 -4.37 -8.03
C LEU A 176 -5.73 -4.22 -6.78
N ALA A 177 -5.30 -2.98 -6.48
CA ALA A 177 -4.43 -2.72 -5.32
C ALA A 177 -5.12 -3.04 -4.00
N THR A 178 -6.43 -2.83 -3.90
CA THR A 178 -7.23 -3.15 -2.72
C THR A 178 -7.22 -4.65 -2.42
N GLY A 179 -7.52 -5.50 -3.41
CA GLY A 179 -7.54 -6.96 -3.24
C GLY A 179 -6.16 -7.54 -2.94
N LEU A 180 -5.12 -7.09 -3.66
CA LEU A 180 -3.74 -7.48 -3.38
C LEU A 180 -3.29 -7.10 -1.97
N SER A 181 -3.68 -5.91 -1.49
CA SER A 181 -3.36 -5.46 -0.14
C SER A 181 -4.08 -6.27 0.92
N ILE A 182 -5.35 -6.65 0.71
CA ILE A 182 -6.08 -7.54 1.64
C ILE A 182 -5.34 -8.88 1.78
N VAL A 183 -4.90 -9.47 0.69
CA VAL A 183 -4.13 -10.73 0.71
C VAL A 183 -2.81 -10.56 1.47
N ALA A 184 -2.05 -9.51 1.17
CA ALA A 184 -0.76 -9.26 1.79
C ALA A 184 -0.87 -8.98 3.29
N TYR A 185 -1.75 -8.05 3.70
CA TYR A 185 -1.99 -7.78 5.12
C TYR A 185 -2.59 -8.98 5.85
N GLY A 186 -3.43 -9.80 5.19
CA GLY A 186 -3.95 -11.05 5.74
C GLY A 186 -2.84 -12.05 6.06
N THR A 187 -1.87 -12.19 5.16
CA THR A 187 -0.69 -13.01 5.37
C THR A 187 0.13 -12.53 6.57
N TYR A 188 0.35 -11.22 6.68
CA TYR A 188 1.07 -10.65 7.83
C TYR A 188 0.27 -10.70 9.13
N ALA A 189 -1.05 -10.60 9.09
CA ALA A 189 -1.90 -10.83 10.26
C ALA A 189 -1.73 -12.27 10.79
N TYR A 190 -1.68 -13.27 9.90
CA TYR A 190 -1.43 -14.65 10.28
C TYR A 190 -0.03 -14.83 10.87
N LEU A 191 1.01 -14.27 10.29
CA LEU A 191 2.37 -14.31 10.80
C LEU A 191 2.49 -13.62 12.17
N ALA A 192 1.87 -12.45 12.34
CA ALA A 192 1.82 -11.73 13.60
C ALA A 192 1.10 -12.55 14.69
N PHE A 193 0.03 -13.24 14.33
CA PHE A 193 -0.67 -14.16 15.22
C PHE A 193 0.22 -15.32 15.65
N LYS A 194 0.92 -15.96 14.72
CA LYS A 194 1.89 -17.04 15.02
C LYS A 194 3.04 -16.60 15.93
N GLN A 195 3.51 -15.36 15.72
CA GLN A 195 4.59 -14.77 16.55
C GLN A 195 4.09 -14.15 17.85
N HIS A 196 2.80 -14.25 18.18
CA HIS A 196 2.18 -13.59 19.34
C HIS A 196 2.41 -12.07 19.38
N ASN A 197 2.60 -11.43 18.24
CA ASN A 197 2.78 -9.99 18.12
C ASN A 197 1.43 -9.28 18.00
N SER A 198 0.82 -8.94 19.13
CA SER A 198 -0.50 -8.33 19.19
C SER A 198 -0.54 -6.96 18.51
N ALA A 199 0.54 -6.17 18.61
CA ALA A 199 0.59 -4.83 18.03
C ALA A 199 0.43 -4.88 16.50
N ILE A 200 1.23 -5.72 15.84
CA ILE A 200 1.18 -5.87 14.38
C ILE A 200 -0.13 -6.55 13.94
N LEU A 201 -0.61 -7.52 14.73
CA LEU A 201 -1.88 -8.18 14.43
C LEU A 201 -3.07 -7.21 14.46
N ILE A 202 -3.18 -6.37 15.49
CA ILE A 202 -4.23 -5.35 15.61
C ILE A 202 -4.15 -4.37 14.42
N PHE A 203 -2.95 -3.91 14.09
CA PHE A 203 -2.72 -3.01 12.96
C PHE A 203 -3.16 -3.64 11.63
N CYS A 204 -2.70 -4.84 11.31
CA CYS A 204 -3.07 -5.53 10.07
C CYS A 204 -4.59 -5.74 9.98
N MET A 205 -5.22 -6.16 11.06
CA MET A 205 -6.68 -6.37 11.11
C MET A 205 -7.45 -5.05 10.93
N SER A 206 -6.95 -3.94 11.49
CA SER A 206 -7.54 -2.61 11.27
C SER A 206 -7.46 -2.20 9.79
N VAL A 207 -6.31 -2.40 9.15
CA VAL A 207 -6.13 -2.09 7.73
C VAL A 207 -7.06 -2.96 6.87
N ILE A 208 -7.12 -4.27 7.14
CA ILE A 208 -8.00 -5.21 6.41
C ILE A 208 -9.47 -4.77 6.54
N GLY A 209 -9.93 -4.41 7.73
CA GLY A 209 -11.30 -3.96 7.95
C GLY A 209 -11.66 -2.74 7.08
N GLY A 210 -10.77 -1.74 7.07
CA GLY A 210 -10.92 -0.56 6.21
C GLY A 210 -10.94 -0.91 4.72
N LEU A 211 -10.05 -1.79 4.29
CA LEU A 211 -9.96 -2.23 2.90
C LEU A 211 -11.18 -3.04 2.44
N ILE A 212 -11.74 -3.90 3.29
CA ILE A 212 -12.97 -4.64 2.96
C ILE A 212 -14.13 -3.68 2.70
N ALA A 213 -14.33 -2.70 3.58
CA ALA A 213 -15.36 -1.69 3.36
C ALA A 213 -15.09 -0.83 2.13
N PHE A 214 -13.83 -0.42 1.92
CA PHE A 214 -13.42 0.36 0.75
C PHE A 214 -13.65 -0.42 -0.55
N PHE A 215 -13.37 -1.72 -0.60
CA PHE A 215 -13.54 -2.57 -1.76
C PHE A 215 -14.98 -2.60 -2.28
N ILE A 216 -15.98 -2.49 -1.39
CA ILE A 216 -17.40 -2.44 -1.78
C ILE A 216 -17.69 -1.26 -2.73
N PHE A 217 -16.92 -0.17 -2.64
CA PHE A 217 -17.07 1.03 -3.47
C PHE A 217 -16.01 1.15 -4.56
N ASN A 218 -14.89 0.45 -4.41
CA ASN A 218 -13.73 0.54 -5.31
C ASN A 218 -13.67 -0.57 -6.37
N HIS A 219 -14.42 -1.69 -6.19
CA HIS A 219 -14.46 -2.72 -7.23
C HIS A 219 -15.14 -2.21 -8.50
N LYS A 220 -14.81 -2.80 -9.65
CA LYS A 220 -15.33 -2.35 -10.95
C LYS A 220 -16.84 -2.58 -11.11
N PRO A 221 -17.61 -1.56 -11.53
CA PRO A 221 -17.19 -0.18 -11.80
C PRO A 221 -16.99 0.61 -10.50
N ALA A 222 -15.80 1.22 -10.33
CA ALA A 222 -15.48 1.93 -9.11
C ALA A 222 -16.33 3.21 -8.94
N LYS A 223 -16.86 3.39 -7.73
CA LYS A 223 -17.54 4.62 -7.31
C LYS A 223 -16.58 5.66 -6.74
N ILE A 224 -15.38 5.22 -6.35
CA ILE A 224 -14.30 6.05 -5.84
C ILE A 224 -12.95 5.35 -6.06
N PHE A 225 -11.93 6.11 -6.43
CA PHE A 225 -10.55 5.65 -6.52
C PHE A 225 -9.82 5.79 -5.19
N MET A 226 -8.83 4.93 -4.99
CA MET A 226 -8.02 4.94 -3.77
C MET A 226 -7.21 6.23 -3.67
N GLY A 227 -6.57 6.62 -4.76
CA GLY A 227 -5.66 7.75 -4.84
C GLY A 227 -4.29 7.46 -4.20
N ASP A 228 -3.39 8.41 -4.36
CA ASP A 228 -2.05 8.33 -3.78
C ASP A 228 -2.11 8.31 -2.25
N ALA A 229 -3.14 8.93 -1.65
CA ALA A 229 -3.39 8.91 -0.21
C ALA A 229 -3.51 7.50 0.37
N GLY A 230 -4.19 6.58 -0.35
CA GLY A 230 -4.34 5.20 0.08
C GLY A 230 -3.19 4.30 -0.33
N SER A 231 -2.79 4.37 -1.59
CA SER A 231 -1.82 3.44 -2.16
C SER A 231 -0.40 3.61 -1.57
N LEU A 232 0.07 4.86 -1.36
CA LEU A 232 1.34 5.10 -0.67
C LEU A 232 1.29 4.64 0.79
N ALA A 233 0.18 4.90 1.49
CA ALA A 233 -0.03 4.45 2.86
C ALA A 233 0.08 2.94 2.98
N LEU A 234 -0.61 2.20 2.11
CA LEU A 234 -0.61 0.73 2.13
C LEU A 234 0.77 0.16 1.89
N GLY A 235 1.51 0.67 0.92
CA GLY A 235 2.86 0.19 0.63
C GLY A 235 3.85 0.49 1.75
N GLY A 236 3.82 1.70 2.33
CA GLY A 236 4.61 2.07 3.49
C GLY A 236 4.28 1.20 4.71
N GLY A 237 2.98 0.96 4.98
CA GLY A 237 2.52 0.08 6.04
C GLY A 237 2.98 -1.38 5.86
N LEU A 238 2.87 -1.96 4.65
CA LEU A 238 3.36 -3.32 4.34
C LEU A 238 4.87 -3.44 4.57
N ALA A 239 5.64 -2.45 4.11
CA ALA A 239 7.09 -2.43 4.32
C ALA A 239 7.43 -2.39 5.81
N ALA A 240 6.77 -1.52 6.59
CA ALA A 240 6.97 -1.45 8.04
C ALA A 240 6.60 -2.77 8.72
N VAL A 241 5.44 -3.36 8.42
CA VAL A 241 5.02 -4.64 8.98
C VAL A 241 6.05 -5.72 8.71
N SER A 242 6.56 -5.84 7.48
CA SER A 242 7.56 -6.85 7.12
C SER A 242 8.87 -6.70 7.90
N ILE A 243 9.32 -5.46 8.11
CA ILE A 243 10.54 -5.13 8.87
C ILE A 243 10.35 -5.48 10.36
N PHE A 244 9.26 -5.02 10.97
CA PHE A 244 9.03 -5.16 12.41
C PHE A 244 8.54 -6.56 12.84
N LEU A 245 8.16 -7.42 11.87
CA LEU A 245 8.05 -8.87 12.05
C LEU A 245 9.40 -9.60 11.90
N ASN A 246 10.50 -8.88 11.65
CA ASN A 246 11.82 -9.45 11.33
C ASN A 246 11.80 -10.39 10.10
N ARG A 247 10.93 -10.10 9.13
CA ARG A 247 10.74 -10.88 7.90
C ARG A 247 10.72 -9.98 6.65
N PRO A 248 11.65 -9.02 6.49
CA PRO A 248 11.55 -8.05 5.39
C PRO A 248 11.49 -8.71 4.00
N TRP A 249 12.31 -9.71 3.74
CA TRP A 249 12.34 -10.42 2.46
C TRP A 249 11.06 -11.17 2.11
N SER A 250 10.21 -11.46 3.10
CA SER A 250 8.90 -12.08 2.85
C SER A 250 8.06 -11.25 1.90
N LEU A 251 8.21 -9.92 1.95
CA LEU A 251 7.42 -9.00 1.14
C LEU A 251 7.70 -9.14 -0.36
N LEU A 252 8.85 -9.71 -0.77
CA LEU A 252 9.11 -10.03 -2.17
C LEU A 252 8.19 -11.13 -2.70
N LEU A 253 7.78 -12.09 -1.86
CA LEU A 253 6.83 -13.15 -2.23
C LEU A 253 5.39 -12.78 -1.93
N VAL A 254 5.12 -12.25 -0.72
CA VAL A 254 3.78 -11.81 -0.29
C VAL A 254 3.29 -10.67 -1.17
N GLY A 255 4.18 -9.77 -1.58
CA GLY A 255 3.92 -8.65 -2.48
C GLY A 255 4.39 -8.87 -3.91
N ILE A 256 4.51 -10.13 -4.37
CA ILE A 256 5.11 -10.47 -5.67
C ILE A 256 4.51 -9.68 -6.84
N VAL A 257 3.21 -9.42 -6.82
CA VAL A 257 2.56 -8.66 -7.87
C VAL A 257 3.04 -7.21 -7.86
N PHE A 258 3.13 -6.56 -6.69
CA PHE A 258 3.68 -5.19 -6.57
C PHE A 258 5.13 -5.12 -7.07
N VAL A 259 5.91 -6.16 -6.80
CA VAL A 259 7.30 -6.29 -7.31
C VAL A 259 7.30 -6.41 -8.83
N CYS A 260 6.45 -7.27 -9.41
CA CYS A 260 6.36 -7.44 -10.87
C CYS A 260 5.88 -6.17 -11.58
N GLU A 261 4.90 -5.46 -11.01
CA GLU A 261 4.43 -4.17 -11.52
C GLU A 261 5.57 -3.16 -11.62
N THR A 262 6.29 -2.98 -10.52
CA THR A 262 7.45 -2.07 -10.46
C THR A 262 8.58 -2.51 -11.39
N ALA A 263 8.92 -3.80 -11.37
CA ALA A 263 9.96 -4.35 -12.24
C ALA A 263 9.63 -4.14 -13.72
N SER A 264 8.36 -4.30 -14.11
CA SER A 264 7.93 -4.06 -15.49
C SER A 264 8.19 -2.63 -15.95
N VAL A 265 7.95 -1.65 -15.07
CA VAL A 265 8.21 -0.23 -15.36
C VAL A 265 9.71 0.02 -15.49
N ILE A 266 10.51 -0.47 -14.53
CA ILE A 266 11.98 -0.30 -14.54
C ILE A 266 12.58 -0.91 -15.80
N LEU A 267 12.22 -2.16 -16.12
CA LEU A 267 12.71 -2.87 -17.32
C LEU A 267 12.32 -2.15 -18.61
N GLN A 268 11.08 -1.66 -18.69
CA GLN A 268 10.61 -0.90 -19.85
C GLN A 268 11.40 0.39 -20.05
N VAL A 269 11.61 1.16 -18.98
CA VAL A 269 12.37 2.41 -19.03
C VAL A 269 13.82 2.16 -19.46
N ILE A 270 14.49 1.18 -18.85
CA ILE A 270 15.88 0.81 -19.19
C ILE A 270 15.95 0.39 -20.67
N SER A 271 15.07 -0.52 -21.09
CA SER A 271 15.09 -0.99 -22.49
C SER A 271 14.84 0.14 -23.48
N PHE A 272 13.87 1.00 -23.20
CA PHE A 272 13.55 2.11 -24.12
C PHE A 272 14.68 3.15 -24.19
N GLN A 273 15.31 3.48 -23.06
CA GLN A 273 16.44 4.40 -23.01
C GLN A 273 17.71 3.84 -23.68
N THR A 274 17.96 2.51 -23.59
CA THR A 274 19.18 1.90 -24.11
C THR A 274 19.04 1.41 -25.55
N THR A 275 17.87 0.91 -25.94
CA THR A 275 17.68 0.25 -27.24
C THR A 275 16.61 0.91 -28.13
N GLY A 276 15.85 1.89 -27.62
CA GLY A 276 14.69 2.48 -28.29
C GLY A 276 13.49 1.53 -28.45
N LYS A 277 13.56 0.31 -27.89
CA LYS A 277 12.51 -0.71 -28.05
C LYS A 277 11.72 -0.91 -26.76
N ARG A 278 10.41 -1.16 -26.90
CA ARG A 278 9.54 -1.53 -25.80
C ARG A 278 9.55 -3.05 -25.60
N ILE A 279 9.68 -3.51 -24.33
CA ILE A 279 9.51 -4.93 -23.93
C ILE A 279 8.02 -5.24 -23.82
N PHE A 280 7.28 -4.39 -23.09
CA PHE A 280 5.85 -4.53 -22.87
C PHE A 280 5.07 -3.54 -23.75
N LYS A 281 3.83 -3.90 -24.15
CA LYS A 281 2.96 -3.00 -24.91
C LYS A 281 2.70 -1.70 -24.15
N MET A 282 2.51 -1.81 -22.83
CA MET A 282 2.37 -0.71 -21.89
C MET A 282 2.83 -1.15 -20.50
N THR A 283 3.24 -0.24 -19.64
CA THR A 283 3.59 -0.50 -18.24
C THR A 283 2.88 0.52 -17.33
N PRO A 284 2.57 0.17 -16.09
CA PRO A 284 2.82 -1.12 -15.39
C PRO A 284 2.18 -2.34 -16.04
N ILE A 285 2.55 -3.58 -15.62
CA ILE A 285 2.25 -4.80 -16.38
C ILE A 285 0.74 -5.14 -16.49
N HIS A 286 -0.11 -4.67 -15.58
CA HIS A 286 -1.56 -4.81 -15.70
C HIS A 286 -2.08 -4.19 -17.02
N HIS A 287 -1.56 -3.03 -17.42
CA HIS A 287 -1.91 -2.42 -18.71
C HIS A 287 -1.44 -3.23 -19.92
N HIS A 288 -0.32 -3.96 -19.80
CA HIS A 288 0.09 -4.88 -20.85
C HIS A 288 -0.97 -5.94 -21.14
N PHE A 289 -1.57 -6.52 -20.09
CA PHE A 289 -2.62 -7.52 -20.25
C PHE A 289 -3.92 -6.92 -20.76
N GLU A 290 -4.29 -5.69 -20.37
CA GLU A 290 -5.41 -4.97 -20.97
C GLU A 290 -5.18 -4.75 -22.48
N MET A 291 -3.97 -4.37 -22.90
CA MET A 291 -3.59 -4.19 -24.30
C MET A 291 -3.52 -5.51 -25.08
N LEU A 292 -3.54 -6.66 -24.40
CA LEU A 292 -3.72 -8.00 -24.96
C LEU A 292 -5.21 -8.40 -25.04
N GLY A 293 -6.14 -7.53 -24.61
CA GLY A 293 -7.58 -7.78 -24.67
C GLY A 293 -8.17 -8.45 -23.43
N TRP A 294 -7.44 -8.49 -22.30
CA TRP A 294 -8.01 -8.97 -21.05
C TRP A 294 -8.98 -7.90 -20.48
N SER A 295 -10.09 -8.35 -19.91
CA SER A 295 -10.95 -7.46 -19.13
C SER A 295 -10.27 -7.12 -17.79
N GLU A 296 -10.58 -5.94 -17.21
CA GLU A 296 -10.05 -5.56 -15.89
C GLU A 296 -10.33 -6.66 -14.85
N TRP A 297 -11.55 -7.18 -14.76
CA TRP A 297 -11.89 -8.31 -13.87
C TRP A 297 -10.98 -9.52 -14.04
N LYS A 298 -10.62 -9.85 -15.28
CA LYS A 298 -9.71 -10.97 -15.54
C LYS A 298 -8.30 -10.66 -15.03
N VAL A 299 -7.82 -9.44 -15.22
CA VAL A 299 -6.52 -9.00 -14.68
C VAL A 299 -6.54 -9.06 -13.16
N ASP A 300 -7.55 -8.47 -12.53
CA ASP A 300 -7.67 -8.41 -11.06
C ASP A 300 -7.67 -9.80 -10.44
N ILE A 301 -8.55 -10.70 -10.91
CA ILE A 301 -8.66 -12.06 -10.38
C ILE A 301 -7.35 -12.84 -10.54
N VAL A 302 -6.73 -12.78 -11.72
CA VAL A 302 -5.46 -13.49 -11.95
C VAL A 302 -4.36 -12.93 -11.06
N PHE A 303 -4.28 -11.62 -10.90
CA PHE A 303 -3.26 -10.98 -10.06
C PHE A 303 -3.48 -11.26 -8.58
N TRP A 304 -4.73 -11.25 -8.10
CA TRP A 304 -5.04 -11.67 -6.72
C TRP A 304 -4.69 -13.13 -6.47
N ILE A 305 -4.96 -14.04 -7.44
CA ILE A 305 -4.54 -15.45 -7.34
C ILE A 305 -3.02 -15.56 -7.28
N VAL A 306 -2.28 -14.83 -8.12
CA VAL A 306 -0.80 -14.82 -8.07
C VAL A 306 -0.29 -14.30 -6.73
N GLY A 307 -0.87 -13.22 -6.19
CA GLY A 307 -0.53 -12.71 -4.86
C GLY A 307 -0.83 -13.72 -3.75
N LEU A 308 -1.98 -14.41 -3.84
CA LEU A 308 -2.36 -15.45 -2.89
C LEU A 308 -1.41 -16.66 -2.96
N ILE A 309 -1.05 -17.10 -4.16
CA ILE A 309 -0.08 -18.18 -4.35
C ILE A 309 1.28 -17.80 -3.76
N GLY A 310 1.79 -16.59 -4.00
CA GLY A 310 3.03 -16.10 -3.40
C GLY A 310 2.97 -16.11 -1.87
N SER A 311 1.84 -15.70 -1.30
CA SER A 311 1.58 -15.74 0.14
C SER A 311 1.57 -17.17 0.69
N ILE A 312 0.87 -18.08 0.02
CA ILE A 312 0.80 -19.51 0.44
C ILE A 312 2.18 -20.15 0.35
N ILE A 313 2.92 -19.93 -0.73
CA ILE A 313 4.30 -20.45 -0.87
C ILE A 313 5.17 -19.96 0.29
N TYR A 314 5.09 -18.65 0.61
CA TYR A 314 5.85 -18.11 1.74
C TYR A 314 5.46 -18.79 3.07
N LEU A 315 4.17 -18.93 3.34
CA LEU A 315 3.68 -19.56 4.57
C LEU A 315 4.03 -21.04 4.67
N CYS A 316 4.06 -21.77 3.56
CA CYS A 316 4.44 -23.19 3.56
C CYS A 316 5.93 -23.41 3.82
N ILE A 317 6.79 -22.46 3.40
CA ILE A 317 8.25 -22.62 3.53
C ILE A 317 8.77 -22.03 4.87
N TRP A 318 8.20 -20.90 5.32
CA TRP A 318 8.76 -20.11 6.44
C TRP A 318 7.70 -19.62 7.46
N GLY A 319 6.43 -19.99 7.34
CA GLY A 319 5.31 -19.53 8.16
C GLY A 319 5.10 -20.28 9.49
#